data_5c16ce5a123078c62e1c31cae3365768
#
_entry.id   5c16ce5a123078c62e1c31cae3365768
#
_cell.length_a   1.000
_cell.length_b   1.000
_cell.length_c   1.000
_cell.angle_alpha   90.00
_cell.angle_beta   90.00
_cell.angle_gamma   90.00
#
_symmetry.space_group_name_H-M   'P 1'
#
loop_
_entity.id
_entity.type
_entity.pdbx_description
1 polymer ?
#
loop_
_entity_poly.entity_id
_entity_poly.type
_entity_poly.pdbx_seq_one_letter_code
_entity_poly.pdbx_strand_id
1 'polypeptide(L)'
;MEGKRMKKKWGLSLLIAFVAVMMLQLPVSAAAQTVTIQLCYIEGDQVKVAATGSAAGEDGQYYLFALKPYENEVGLRQDYCAVGTPAEGAIYFSTPLYLDTAASQMYSRFVVTVRSGGLFVPVSNEMYILNPEAVATGATYSISEATGNKKGITAYWPYANLLSDLGVGYAGTTIDTAAFFNGGGINYTYNGKTYSFNAQEVKMTDTIVSLYNAQNADVCMIIVNSYSAGTADMVHPGALGTGKNPHYYSVNVTTQAGEEKFAAFMSFLANRYNGGKLGSVQSYVIGNEVNSSDSWHYAGEIPVELFAADYARQFRVAYNAIKSHNSAANVYICTDQRWLHNDGGSSYGGKAVIDGFNAEILRTGNINWGLSFHPYAVPLTHSSFWTTAPGYGALRLVDNTVNTKMITPLNMNVVTDYFQQPQFLAPTGTVRNIVISELGFSSMGAGNDENIQAAAIAYSYKLIAANPYIKMVLYSAMLDNPVEVQQGLANGLLNSAGAPKPAYYVYQAVDRDSLNQYAPFVGVSTWSQLGLQ
;
A
#
# COMPACT_ATOMS: atom_id res chain seq x y z
N MET A 1 22.04 59.63 -17.01
CA MET A 1 22.14 58.42 -17.85
C MET A 1 23.09 57.34 -17.27
N GLU A 2 23.38 57.35 -15.96
CA GLU A 2 24.35 56.41 -15.36
C GLU A 2 23.75 55.25 -14.54
N GLY A 3 22.44 55.28 -14.33
CA GLY A 3 21.80 54.27 -13.48
C GLY A 3 21.42 52.95 -14.12
N LYS A 4 21.57 52.75 -15.45
CA LYS A 4 21.16 51.54 -16.18
C LYS A 4 22.27 50.56 -16.50
N ARG A 5 23.56 50.92 -16.30
CA ARG A 5 24.70 50.01 -16.61
C ARG A 5 25.15 49.11 -15.46
N MET A 6 24.81 49.43 -14.21
CA MET A 6 25.23 48.58 -13.06
C MET A 6 24.35 47.36 -12.82
N LYS A 7 23.06 47.41 -13.18
CA LYS A 7 22.15 46.24 -12.99
C LYS A 7 22.42 45.07 -13.93
N LYS A 8 23.11 45.30 -15.07
CA LYS A 8 23.42 44.24 -16.07
C LYS A 8 24.66 43.40 -15.72
N LYS A 9 25.58 43.91 -14.88
CA LYS A 9 26.78 43.18 -14.48
C LYS A 9 26.54 42.22 -13.32
N TRP A 10 25.56 42.48 -12.44
CA TRP A 10 25.22 41.61 -11.32
C TRP A 10 24.39 40.40 -11.74
N GLY A 11 23.55 40.53 -12.76
CA GLY A 11 22.78 39.40 -13.30
C GLY A 11 23.66 38.35 -13.98
N LEU A 12 24.77 38.78 -14.63
CA LEU A 12 25.68 37.86 -15.33
C LEU A 12 26.58 37.10 -14.35
N SER A 13 27.00 37.73 -13.24
CA SER A 13 27.83 37.09 -12.22
C SER A 13 27.06 36.07 -11.37
N LEU A 14 25.74 36.28 -11.12
CA LEU A 14 24.88 35.31 -10.46
C LEU A 14 24.54 34.12 -11.38
N LEU A 15 24.37 34.37 -12.70
CA LEU A 15 24.10 33.29 -13.66
C LEU A 15 25.32 32.38 -13.84
N ILE A 16 26.55 32.94 -13.84
CA ILE A 16 27.80 32.19 -13.94
C ILE A 16 28.05 31.39 -12.65
N ALA A 17 27.72 31.92 -11.47
CA ALA A 17 27.81 31.20 -10.21
C ALA A 17 26.79 30.05 -10.12
N PHE A 18 25.57 30.21 -10.66
CA PHE A 18 24.54 29.17 -10.69
C PHE A 18 24.88 28.05 -11.67
N VAL A 19 25.46 28.39 -12.85
CA VAL A 19 25.96 27.42 -13.85
C VAL A 19 27.21 26.70 -13.34
N ALA A 20 28.08 27.36 -12.59
CA ALA A 20 29.27 26.71 -12.01
C ALA A 20 28.93 25.74 -10.87
N VAL A 21 27.86 26.00 -10.10
CA VAL A 21 27.36 25.06 -9.08
C VAL A 21 26.62 23.88 -9.73
N MET A 22 25.95 24.05 -10.86
CA MET A 22 25.37 22.93 -11.63
C MET A 22 26.40 22.07 -12.37
N MET A 23 27.60 22.61 -12.69
CA MET A 23 28.64 21.80 -13.33
C MET A 23 29.51 21.00 -12.36
N LEU A 24 29.37 21.19 -11.04
CA LEU A 24 30.07 20.40 -10.03
C LEU A 24 29.25 19.19 -9.51
N GLN A 25 28.04 18.99 -10.03
CA GLN A 25 27.30 17.74 -9.89
C GLN A 25 27.39 16.93 -11.19
N LEU A 26 28.61 16.62 -11.61
CA LEU A 26 28.80 15.49 -12.51
C LEU A 26 28.41 14.25 -11.70
N PRO A 27 27.45 13.42 -12.17
CA PRO A 27 27.23 12.14 -11.52
C PRO A 27 28.57 11.42 -11.54
N VAL A 28 29.08 11.06 -10.38
CA VAL A 28 30.13 10.03 -10.28
C VAL A 28 29.55 8.88 -11.08
N SER A 29 30.18 8.57 -12.21
CA SER A 29 29.79 7.45 -13.06
C SER A 29 29.54 6.28 -12.13
N ALA A 30 28.31 5.79 -12.06
CA ALA A 30 28.00 4.62 -11.26
C ALA A 30 28.98 3.54 -11.70
N ALA A 31 29.91 3.16 -10.85
CA ALA A 31 30.81 2.05 -11.13
C ALA A 31 29.93 0.87 -11.50
N ALA A 32 30.28 0.16 -12.56
CA ALA A 32 29.49 -0.98 -13.00
C ALA A 32 29.29 -1.90 -11.78
N GLN A 33 28.04 -2.21 -11.44
CA GLN A 33 27.71 -3.11 -10.34
C GLN A 33 28.30 -4.49 -10.66
N THR A 34 29.42 -4.80 -10.04
CA THR A 34 30.17 -6.07 -10.27
C THR A 34 30.00 -7.03 -9.11
N VAL A 35 29.37 -6.55 -8.03
CA VAL A 35 28.99 -7.32 -6.86
C VAL A 35 27.46 -7.35 -6.76
N THR A 36 26.88 -8.47 -6.37
CA THR A 36 25.44 -8.62 -6.18
C THR A 36 25.18 -9.13 -4.77
N ILE A 37 24.43 -8.34 -3.97
CA ILE A 37 23.87 -8.82 -2.70
C ILE A 37 22.76 -9.82 -3.05
N GLN A 38 22.91 -11.05 -2.57
CA GLN A 38 21.96 -12.15 -2.79
C GLN A 38 20.98 -12.31 -1.63
N LEU A 39 21.45 -12.04 -0.41
CA LEU A 39 20.70 -12.21 0.83
C LEU A 39 21.00 -11.07 1.81
N CYS A 40 19.95 -10.61 2.48
CA CYS A 40 20.03 -9.70 3.61
C CYS A 40 18.95 -10.11 4.61
N TYR A 41 19.34 -10.64 5.77
CA TYR A 41 18.38 -11.23 6.71
C TYR A 41 18.84 -11.07 8.17
N ILE A 42 17.88 -11.14 9.08
CA ILE A 42 18.12 -11.14 10.53
C ILE A 42 18.38 -12.57 11.00
N GLU A 43 19.46 -12.74 11.75
CA GLU A 43 19.79 -13.94 12.50
C GLU A 43 20.19 -13.54 13.93
N GLY A 44 19.36 -13.89 14.91
CA GLY A 44 19.53 -13.41 16.29
C GLY A 44 19.39 -11.89 16.38
N ASP A 45 20.41 -11.22 16.90
CA ASP A 45 20.50 -9.76 17.00
C ASP A 45 21.34 -9.12 15.87
N GLN A 46 21.69 -9.91 14.83
CA GLN A 46 22.56 -9.48 13.74
C GLN A 46 21.79 -9.40 12.42
N VAL A 47 22.17 -8.46 11.57
CA VAL A 47 21.87 -8.46 10.14
C VAL A 47 23.02 -9.16 9.43
N LYS A 48 22.69 -10.20 8.65
CA LYS A 48 23.62 -10.96 7.83
C LYS A 48 23.40 -10.59 6.36
N VAL A 49 24.49 -10.28 5.67
CA VAL A 49 24.46 -9.97 4.24
C VAL A 49 25.44 -10.90 3.53
N ALA A 50 24.97 -11.55 2.46
CA ALA A 50 25.80 -12.36 1.57
C ALA A 50 25.75 -11.77 0.16
N ALA A 51 26.93 -11.54 -0.43
CA ALA A 51 27.09 -11.01 -1.77
C ALA A 51 28.04 -11.89 -2.60
N THR A 52 27.88 -11.86 -3.92
CA THR A 52 28.75 -12.55 -4.89
C THR A 52 29.30 -11.56 -5.91
N GLY A 53 30.39 -11.94 -6.55
CA GLY A 53 31.09 -11.08 -7.53
C GLY A 53 32.41 -10.56 -7.01
N SER A 54 33.01 -9.63 -7.74
CA SER A 54 34.29 -9.03 -7.38
C SER A 54 34.36 -7.59 -7.87
N ALA A 55 35.03 -6.74 -7.10
CA ALA A 55 35.38 -5.38 -7.46
C ALA A 55 36.80 -5.07 -6.94
N ALA A 56 37.56 -4.32 -7.73
CA ALA A 56 38.90 -3.87 -7.31
C ALA A 56 38.77 -2.63 -6.41
N GLY A 57 39.33 -2.71 -5.20
CA GLY A 57 39.51 -1.58 -4.28
C GLY A 57 40.98 -1.37 -3.95
N GLU A 58 41.34 -0.19 -3.46
CA GLU A 58 42.73 0.20 -3.14
C GLU A 58 43.36 -0.69 -2.08
N ASP A 59 42.57 -1.21 -1.14
CA ASP A 59 43.00 -2.04 0.01
C ASP A 59 42.56 -3.50 -0.11
N GLY A 60 41.86 -3.86 -1.19
CA GLY A 60 41.35 -5.21 -1.41
C GLY A 60 40.21 -5.62 -0.45
N GLN A 61 39.62 -4.66 0.28
CA GLN A 61 38.53 -4.89 1.23
C GLN A 61 37.18 -4.51 0.64
N TYR A 62 36.12 -5.11 1.18
CA TYR A 62 34.73 -4.75 0.92
C TYR A 62 34.11 -4.17 2.19
N TYR A 63 33.33 -3.12 2.02
CA TYR A 63 32.70 -2.40 3.12
C TYR A 63 31.19 -2.36 2.92
N LEU A 64 30.43 -2.61 3.99
CA LEU A 64 28.97 -2.57 3.98
C LEU A 64 28.50 -1.24 4.56
N PHE A 65 27.63 -0.55 3.83
CA PHE A 65 26.94 0.64 4.32
C PHE A 65 25.45 0.33 4.49
N ALA A 66 24.86 0.91 5.53
CA ALA A 66 23.42 0.90 5.78
C ALA A 66 22.87 2.30 5.44
N LEU A 67 22.05 2.41 4.40
CA LEU A 67 21.39 3.64 3.97
C LEU A 67 19.97 3.66 4.54
N LYS A 68 19.61 4.73 5.23
CA LYS A 68 18.23 4.96 5.68
C LYS A 68 17.30 5.21 4.48
N PRO A 69 15.97 5.05 4.61
CA PRO A 69 15.02 5.29 3.51
C PRO A 69 15.17 6.67 2.86
N TYR A 70 15.53 7.69 3.64
CA TYR A 70 15.73 9.07 3.19
C TYR A 70 17.13 9.37 2.65
N GLU A 71 18.07 8.43 2.70
CA GLU A 71 19.42 8.58 2.14
C GLU A 71 19.46 7.96 0.74
N ASN A 72 19.95 8.70 -0.25
CA ASN A 72 19.97 8.23 -1.63
C ASN A 72 21.30 7.61 -2.06
N GLU A 73 22.39 7.93 -1.36
CA GLU A 73 23.75 7.51 -1.73
C GLU A 73 24.67 7.42 -0.51
N VAL A 74 25.77 6.71 -0.66
CA VAL A 74 26.85 6.66 0.33
C VAL A 74 27.55 8.02 0.46
N GLY A 75 27.76 8.71 -0.66
CA GLY A 75 28.38 10.04 -0.70
C GLY A 75 29.78 10.05 -0.07
N LEU A 76 30.01 11.01 0.83
CA LEU A 76 31.28 11.19 1.55
C LEU A 76 31.32 10.49 2.91
N ARG A 77 30.37 9.61 3.22
CA ARG A 77 30.28 8.88 4.50
C ARG A 77 31.51 8.02 4.72
N GLN A 78 31.91 7.87 5.99
CA GLN A 78 33.02 7.03 6.44
C GLN A 78 32.56 5.96 7.45
N ASP A 79 31.27 5.93 7.79
CA ASP A 79 30.65 5.11 8.82
C ASP A 79 30.07 3.80 8.25
N TYR A 80 30.93 2.99 7.64
CA TYR A 80 30.53 1.64 7.25
C TYR A 80 30.16 0.79 8.48
N CYS A 81 29.18 -0.10 8.32
CA CYS A 81 28.68 -0.92 9.43
C CYS A 81 29.38 -2.28 9.54
N ALA A 82 30.07 -2.75 8.49
CA ALA A 82 30.85 -3.99 8.53
C ALA A 82 31.93 -4.02 7.44
N VAL A 83 32.96 -4.83 7.68
CA VAL A 83 33.97 -5.22 6.68
C VAL A 83 33.67 -6.63 6.20
N GLY A 84 33.73 -6.86 4.89
CA GLY A 84 33.41 -8.13 4.26
C GLY A 84 34.50 -9.19 4.48
N THR A 85 34.07 -10.40 4.73
CA THR A 85 34.95 -11.58 4.80
C THR A 85 34.70 -12.45 3.57
N PRO A 86 35.64 -12.50 2.60
CA PRO A 86 35.54 -13.41 1.46
C PRO A 86 35.68 -14.87 1.92
N ALA A 87 34.75 -15.73 1.49
CA ALA A 87 34.80 -17.16 1.70
C ALA A 87 34.01 -17.88 0.59
N GLU A 88 34.56 -18.96 0.05
CA GLU A 88 33.88 -19.87 -0.91
C GLU A 88 33.26 -19.15 -2.14
N GLY A 89 33.88 -18.05 -2.62
CA GLY A 89 33.39 -17.29 -3.77
C GLY A 89 32.28 -16.28 -3.45
N ALA A 90 31.96 -16.11 -2.17
CA ALA A 90 31.03 -15.09 -1.67
C ALA A 90 31.71 -14.12 -0.71
N ILE A 91 31.05 -13.03 -0.41
CA ILE A 91 31.48 -12.00 0.56
C ILE A 91 30.39 -11.94 1.64
N TYR A 92 30.77 -12.20 2.87
CA TYR A 92 29.86 -12.22 4.01
C TYR A 92 30.09 -11.01 4.91
N PHE A 93 28.98 -10.42 5.39
CA PHE A 93 28.97 -9.33 6.35
C PHE A 93 28.06 -9.66 7.52
N SER A 94 28.39 -9.15 8.69
CA SER A 94 27.55 -9.21 9.88
C SER A 94 27.64 -7.90 10.61
N THR A 95 26.48 -7.31 10.95
CA THR A 95 26.37 -6.07 11.70
C THR A 95 25.22 -6.17 12.70
N PRO A 96 25.31 -5.57 13.92
CA PRO A 96 24.20 -5.58 14.86
C PRO A 96 22.95 -4.92 14.27
N LEU A 97 21.76 -5.49 14.53
CA LEU A 97 20.47 -4.91 14.12
C LEU A 97 20.15 -3.62 14.89
N TYR A 98 20.64 -3.51 16.14
CA TYR A 98 20.33 -2.41 17.07
C TYR A 98 18.82 -2.18 17.25
N LEU A 99 18.03 -3.27 17.33
CA LEU A 99 16.59 -3.20 17.48
C LEU A 99 16.19 -2.29 18.65
N ASP A 100 15.12 -1.50 18.47
CA ASP A 100 14.54 -0.56 19.43
C ASP A 100 15.50 0.56 19.92
N THR A 101 16.56 0.82 19.17
CA THR A 101 17.49 1.93 19.46
C THR A 101 17.50 2.96 18.33
N ALA A 102 18.02 4.16 18.59
CA ALA A 102 18.23 5.19 17.56
C ALA A 102 19.14 4.74 16.40
N ALA A 103 19.98 3.72 16.64
CA ALA A 103 20.85 3.12 15.64
C ALA A 103 20.20 1.97 14.85
N SER A 104 18.91 1.68 15.07
CA SER A 104 18.21 0.57 14.44
C SER A 104 18.40 0.53 12.93
N GLN A 105 18.75 -0.66 12.42
CA GLN A 105 18.96 -0.90 11.00
C GLN A 105 17.76 -1.55 10.32
N MET A 106 16.61 -1.70 11.01
CA MET A 106 15.41 -2.38 10.53
C MET A 106 14.91 -1.86 9.17
N TYR A 107 15.06 -0.57 8.91
CA TYR A 107 14.60 0.09 7.67
C TYR A 107 15.72 0.40 6.68
N SER A 108 16.94 -0.02 6.98
CA SER A 108 18.10 0.32 6.15
C SER A 108 18.16 -0.53 4.87
N ARG A 109 18.66 0.10 3.80
CA ARG A 109 19.13 -0.57 2.59
C ARG A 109 20.63 -0.78 2.71
N PHE A 110 21.08 -2.00 2.52
CA PHE A 110 22.49 -2.34 2.57
C PHE A 110 23.09 -2.29 1.18
N VAL A 111 24.31 -1.73 1.08
CA VAL A 111 25.07 -1.61 -0.15
C VAL A 111 26.53 -1.94 0.11
N VAL A 112 27.15 -2.72 -0.79
CA VAL A 112 28.57 -3.05 -0.72
C VAL A 112 29.37 -1.99 -1.48
N THR A 113 30.46 -1.54 -0.88
CA THR A 113 31.38 -0.56 -1.45
C THR A 113 32.82 -1.09 -1.43
N VAL A 114 33.68 -0.47 -2.21
CA VAL A 114 35.15 -0.59 -2.13
C VAL A 114 35.77 0.79 -1.97
N ARG A 115 37.02 0.88 -1.47
CA ARG A 115 37.76 2.14 -1.42
C ARG A 115 38.36 2.48 -2.77
N SER A 116 38.18 3.72 -3.22
CA SER A 116 38.77 4.26 -4.44
C SER A 116 38.93 5.78 -4.30
N GLY A 117 40.15 6.30 -4.46
CA GLY A 117 40.45 7.73 -4.32
C GLY A 117 40.14 8.28 -2.92
N GLY A 118 40.26 7.46 -1.87
CA GLY A 118 39.93 7.83 -0.51
C GLY A 118 38.41 7.86 -0.19
N LEU A 119 37.56 7.51 -1.15
CA LEU A 119 36.10 7.44 -1.02
C LEU A 119 35.62 5.97 -0.98
N PHE A 120 34.39 5.76 -0.47
CA PHE A 120 33.70 4.49 -0.55
C PHE A 120 32.75 4.51 -1.77
N VAL A 121 33.07 3.73 -2.78
CA VAL A 121 32.34 3.69 -4.06
C VAL A 121 31.42 2.47 -4.07
N PRO A 122 30.09 2.63 -4.25
CA PRO A 122 29.16 1.52 -4.37
C PRO A 122 29.48 0.62 -5.57
N VAL A 123 29.50 -0.70 -5.32
CA VAL A 123 29.77 -1.71 -6.35
C VAL A 123 28.68 -2.78 -6.44
N SER A 124 27.64 -2.69 -5.61
CA SER A 124 26.50 -3.63 -5.60
C SER A 124 25.15 -2.94 -5.77
N ASN A 125 24.10 -3.77 -6.01
CA ASN A 125 22.72 -3.37 -5.76
C ASN A 125 22.52 -3.03 -4.27
N GLU A 126 21.40 -2.37 -3.97
CA GLU A 126 20.92 -2.16 -2.62
C GLU A 126 19.94 -3.29 -2.22
N MET A 127 19.91 -3.67 -0.94
CA MET A 127 18.97 -4.66 -0.44
C MET A 127 18.50 -4.35 0.98
N TYR A 128 17.18 -4.40 1.19
CA TYR A 128 16.58 -4.34 2.52
C TYR A 128 16.64 -5.70 3.22
N ILE A 129 16.40 -5.70 4.54
CA ILE A 129 16.14 -6.92 5.30
C ILE A 129 14.93 -7.65 4.72
N LEU A 130 15.07 -8.95 4.43
CA LEU A 130 14.05 -9.76 3.77
C LEU A 130 13.11 -10.46 4.74
N ASN A 131 13.50 -10.64 6.00
CA ASN A 131 12.78 -11.39 7.04
C ASN A 131 12.57 -10.57 8.34
N PRO A 132 11.94 -9.40 8.28
CA PRO A 132 11.69 -8.60 9.48
C PRO A 132 10.87 -9.34 10.55
N GLU A 133 10.09 -10.36 10.15
CA GLU A 133 9.33 -11.24 11.03
C GLU A 133 10.20 -12.10 11.97
N ALA A 134 11.49 -12.18 11.75
CA ALA A 134 12.41 -12.93 12.63
C ALA A 134 12.46 -12.36 14.06
N VAL A 135 12.08 -11.10 14.26
CA VAL A 135 12.03 -10.44 15.59
C VAL A 135 10.59 -10.25 16.10
N ALA A 136 9.60 -10.78 15.39
CA ALA A 136 8.20 -10.57 15.74
C ALA A 136 7.83 -11.19 17.09
N THR A 137 7.03 -10.46 17.87
CA THR A 137 6.53 -10.90 19.18
C THR A 137 5.12 -11.49 19.12
N GLY A 138 4.45 -11.40 17.96
CA GLY A 138 3.10 -11.92 17.73
C GLY A 138 2.90 -12.45 16.32
N ALA A 139 1.80 -13.18 16.14
CA ALA A 139 1.36 -13.70 14.86
C ALA A 139 -0.18 -13.79 14.84
N THR A 140 -0.83 -13.03 13.97
CA THR A 140 -2.30 -13.01 13.84
C THR A 140 -2.70 -13.61 12.50
N TYR A 141 -2.97 -14.91 12.49
CA TYR A 141 -3.41 -15.61 11.29
C TYR A 141 -4.87 -15.29 10.98
N SER A 142 -5.21 -15.18 9.70
CA SER A 142 -6.59 -15.00 9.24
C SER A 142 -7.36 -16.30 9.37
N ILE A 143 -8.42 -16.31 10.17
CA ILE A 143 -9.36 -17.43 10.31
C ILE A 143 -10.17 -17.56 9.02
N SER A 144 -10.59 -16.46 8.44
CA SER A 144 -11.41 -16.42 7.23
C SER A 144 -10.65 -16.93 6.01
N GLU A 145 -9.37 -16.61 5.87
CA GLU A 145 -8.52 -17.19 4.82
C GLU A 145 -8.39 -18.70 4.99
N ALA A 146 -8.18 -19.19 6.22
CA ALA A 146 -8.07 -20.62 6.51
C ALA A 146 -9.37 -21.40 6.23
N THR A 147 -10.53 -20.78 6.40
CA THR A 147 -11.85 -21.38 6.13
C THR A 147 -12.33 -21.17 4.70
N GLY A 148 -11.65 -20.34 3.91
CA GLY A 148 -12.04 -19.96 2.56
C GLY A 148 -13.21 -18.97 2.50
N ASN A 149 -13.59 -18.35 3.61
CA ASN A 149 -14.58 -17.29 3.63
C ASN A 149 -13.98 -16.02 3.01
N LYS A 150 -14.55 -15.55 1.90
CA LYS A 150 -14.10 -14.32 1.21
C LYS A 150 -14.93 -13.09 1.57
N LYS A 151 -16.05 -13.26 2.27
CA LYS A 151 -17.05 -12.23 2.52
C LYS A 151 -16.60 -11.28 3.63
N GLY A 152 -16.60 -9.99 3.35
CA GLY A 152 -16.23 -8.93 4.28
C GLY A 152 -16.97 -7.63 3.99
N ILE A 153 -16.87 -6.65 4.87
CA ILE A 153 -17.55 -5.37 4.74
C ILE A 153 -16.68 -4.25 5.29
N THR A 154 -16.72 -3.07 4.67
CA THR A 154 -16.30 -1.82 5.31
C THR A 154 -17.33 -1.52 6.39
N ALA A 155 -16.96 -1.84 7.62
CA ALA A 155 -17.89 -1.90 8.73
C ALA A 155 -18.04 -0.53 9.41
N TYR A 156 -19.24 -0.27 9.90
CA TYR A 156 -19.52 0.88 10.76
C TYR A 156 -19.70 0.40 12.19
N TRP A 157 -18.78 0.73 13.06
CA TRP A 157 -18.64 0.12 14.40
C TRP A 157 -19.91 0.15 15.27
N PRO A 158 -20.84 1.14 15.19
CA PRO A 158 -22.10 1.09 15.93
C PRO A 158 -23.02 -0.09 15.53
N TYR A 159 -22.80 -0.66 14.33
CA TYR A 159 -23.52 -1.83 13.81
C TYR A 159 -22.66 -3.10 13.79
N ALA A 160 -21.60 -3.16 14.61
CA ALA A 160 -20.69 -4.32 14.63
C ALA A 160 -21.42 -5.64 14.96
N ASN A 161 -22.52 -5.59 15.73
CA ASN A 161 -23.37 -6.75 16.01
C ASN A 161 -23.98 -7.40 14.76
N LEU A 162 -24.08 -6.69 13.64
CA LEU A 162 -24.60 -7.22 12.37
C LEU A 162 -23.56 -8.03 11.59
N LEU A 163 -22.29 -7.98 11.94
CA LEU A 163 -21.23 -8.72 11.23
C LEU A 163 -21.47 -10.23 11.27
N SER A 164 -21.83 -10.77 12.43
CA SER A 164 -22.18 -12.18 12.56
C SER A 164 -23.46 -12.54 11.81
N ASP A 165 -24.49 -11.68 11.85
CA ASP A 165 -25.75 -11.90 11.12
C ASP A 165 -25.52 -11.93 9.60
N LEU A 166 -24.67 -11.04 9.08
CA LEU A 166 -24.25 -11.04 7.68
C LEU A 166 -23.33 -12.23 7.32
N GLY A 167 -22.78 -12.94 8.31
CA GLY A 167 -21.84 -14.03 8.10
C GLY A 167 -20.51 -13.59 7.48
N VAL A 168 -20.09 -12.32 7.72
CA VAL A 168 -18.84 -11.82 7.21
C VAL A 168 -17.66 -12.31 8.03
N GLY A 169 -16.59 -12.68 7.34
CA GLY A 169 -15.32 -13.08 7.94
C GLY A 169 -14.30 -11.95 8.04
N TYR A 170 -14.53 -10.81 7.36
CA TYR A 170 -13.62 -9.67 7.38
C TYR A 170 -14.35 -8.36 7.65
N ALA A 171 -13.73 -7.50 8.45
CA ALA A 171 -14.23 -6.16 8.73
C ALA A 171 -13.14 -5.11 8.42
N GLY A 172 -13.43 -4.22 7.48
CA GLY A 172 -12.55 -3.11 7.10
C GLY A 172 -12.76 -1.88 7.98
N THR A 173 -11.66 -1.17 8.29
CA THR A 173 -11.69 0.14 8.94
C THR A 173 -10.55 1.01 8.40
N THR A 174 -10.81 2.30 8.20
CA THR A 174 -9.80 3.27 7.76
C THR A 174 -9.16 3.95 8.96
N ILE A 175 -7.83 4.06 8.94
CA ILE A 175 -7.01 4.68 9.99
C ILE A 175 -6.23 5.83 9.35
N ASP A 176 -6.53 7.06 9.79
CA ASP A 176 -5.85 8.26 9.33
C ASP A 176 -4.70 8.63 10.27
N THR A 177 -3.47 8.67 9.73
CA THR A 177 -2.27 9.04 10.51
C THR A 177 -2.41 10.40 11.18
N ALA A 178 -3.00 11.38 10.50
CA ALA A 178 -3.15 12.75 11.04
C ALA A 178 -4.04 12.79 12.28
N ALA A 179 -5.09 11.97 12.37
CA ALA A 179 -5.95 11.89 13.54
C ALA A 179 -5.19 11.40 14.77
N PHE A 180 -4.29 10.41 14.59
CA PHE A 180 -3.46 9.89 15.67
C PHE A 180 -2.43 10.87 16.21
N PHE A 181 -1.89 11.75 15.36
CA PHE A 181 -0.94 12.77 15.80
C PHE A 181 -1.57 14.10 16.18
N ASN A 182 -2.88 14.24 16.01
CA ASN A 182 -3.62 15.45 16.40
C ASN A 182 -4.06 15.37 17.88
N GLY A 183 -3.13 15.63 18.77
CA GLY A 183 -3.33 15.51 20.22
C GLY A 183 -2.24 14.65 20.86
N GLY A 184 -2.55 14.07 22.02
CA GLY A 184 -1.60 13.24 22.76
C GLY A 184 -2.29 12.40 23.83
N GLY A 185 -1.51 11.82 24.75
CA GLY A 185 -1.99 11.08 25.92
C GLY A 185 -1.61 9.61 25.94
N ILE A 186 -1.31 9.00 24.79
CA ILE A 186 -0.72 7.66 24.71
C ILE A 186 0.72 7.79 24.21
N ASN A 187 1.67 7.54 25.11
CA ASN A 187 3.09 7.57 24.77
C ASN A 187 3.55 6.20 24.28
N TYR A 188 4.35 6.21 23.21
CA TYR A 188 5.01 5.05 22.65
C TYR A 188 6.46 5.36 22.36
N THR A 189 7.38 4.63 23.00
CA THR A 189 8.82 4.78 22.75
C THR A 189 9.22 3.79 21.67
N TYR A 190 9.80 4.32 20.61
CA TYR A 190 10.26 3.54 19.47
C TYR A 190 11.60 4.08 18.97
N ASN A 191 12.59 3.21 18.79
CA ASN A 191 13.96 3.53 18.36
C ASN A 191 14.59 4.67 19.19
N GLY A 192 14.37 4.64 20.51
CA GLY A 192 14.93 5.62 21.46
C GLY A 192 14.22 6.97 21.50
N LYS A 193 13.15 7.18 20.73
CA LYS A 193 12.35 8.41 20.68
C LYS A 193 10.91 8.13 21.14
N THR A 194 10.34 9.05 21.94
CA THR A 194 8.95 8.93 22.40
C THR A 194 8.02 9.74 21.51
N TYR A 195 6.98 9.08 21.03
CA TYR A 195 5.87 9.65 20.27
C TYR A 195 4.63 9.68 21.16
N SER A 196 3.78 10.71 20.99
CA SER A 196 2.53 10.83 21.73
C SER A 196 1.36 10.78 20.77
N PHE A 197 0.53 9.76 20.90
CA PHE A 197 -0.66 9.56 20.07
C PHE A 197 -1.91 10.08 20.79
N ASN A 198 -2.90 10.52 20.01
CA ASN A 198 -4.19 10.97 20.49
C ASN A 198 -4.92 9.84 21.22
N ALA A 199 -5.13 10.01 22.52
CA ALA A 199 -5.74 9.00 23.37
C ALA A 199 -7.18 8.65 22.97
N GLN A 200 -7.92 9.60 22.39
CA GLN A 200 -9.29 9.36 21.93
C GLN A 200 -9.30 8.48 20.68
N GLU A 201 -8.43 8.76 19.69
CA GLU A 201 -8.30 7.95 18.47
C GLU A 201 -7.82 6.53 18.79
N VAL A 202 -6.82 6.41 19.66
CA VAL A 202 -6.34 5.10 20.10
C VAL A 202 -7.46 4.31 20.77
N LYS A 203 -8.21 4.92 21.70
CA LYS A 203 -9.33 4.26 22.38
C LYS A 203 -10.46 3.88 21.42
N MET A 204 -10.75 4.73 20.44
CA MET A 204 -11.74 4.43 19.40
C MET A 204 -11.30 3.20 18.59
N THR A 205 -10.05 3.17 18.15
CA THR A 205 -9.49 2.06 17.38
C THR A 205 -9.46 0.75 18.22
N ASP A 206 -9.11 0.82 19.52
CA ASP A 206 -9.20 -0.32 20.43
C ASP A 206 -10.62 -0.89 20.48
N THR A 207 -11.60 0.00 20.57
CA THR A 207 -13.03 -0.38 20.60
C THR A 207 -13.44 -1.06 19.30
N ILE A 208 -13.07 -0.49 18.15
CA ILE A 208 -13.38 -1.03 16.82
C ILE A 208 -12.79 -2.43 16.66
N VAL A 209 -11.48 -2.60 16.92
CA VAL A 209 -10.80 -3.89 16.81
C VAL A 209 -11.44 -4.93 17.74
N SER A 210 -11.70 -4.55 18.99
CA SER A 210 -12.34 -5.45 19.97
C SER A 210 -13.73 -5.88 19.54
N LEU A 211 -14.56 -4.95 19.05
CA LEU A 211 -15.93 -5.26 18.59
C LEU A 211 -15.92 -6.19 17.37
N TYR A 212 -15.02 -5.96 16.40
CA TYR A 212 -14.94 -6.80 15.19
C TYR A 212 -14.41 -8.20 15.52
N ASN A 213 -13.35 -8.29 16.33
CA ASN A 213 -12.85 -9.59 16.79
C ASN A 213 -13.90 -10.37 17.62
N ALA A 214 -14.72 -9.68 18.43
CA ALA A 214 -15.81 -10.32 19.18
C ALA A 214 -16.90 -10.94 18.28
N GLN A 215 -16.98 -10.51 17.01
CA GLN A 215 -17.86 -11.10 15.98
C GLN A 215 -17.13 -12.17 15.12
N ASN A 216 -15.93 -12.60 15.51
CA ASN A 216 -15.04 -13.49 14.75
C ASN A 216 -14.67 -12.95 13.36
N ALA A 217 -14.64 -11.63 13.18
CA ALA A 217 -14.20 -11.00 11.96
C ALA A 217 -12.70 -10.66 12.03
N ASP A 218 -11.96 -11.07 11.00
CA ASP A 218 -10.57 -10.64 10.75
C ASP A 218 -10.56 -9.16 10.40
N VAL A 219 -9.70 -8.38 11.04
CA VAL A 219 -9.65 -6.93 10.84
C VAL A 219 -8.69 -6.58 9.71
N CYS A 220 -9.15 -5.74 8.78
CA CYS A 220 -8.36 -5.12 7.73
C CYS A 220 -8.29 -3.61 7.98
N MET A 221 -7.09 -3.09 8.26
CA MET A 221 -6.85 -1.65 8.42
C MET A 221 -6.36 -1.04 7.12
N ILE A 222 -7.07 -0.01 6.64
CA ILE A 222 -6.67 0.81 5.49
C ILE A 222 -5.98 2.06 6.04
N ILE A 223 -4.68 2.20 5.80
CA ILE A 223 -3.84 3.27 6.36
C ILE A 223 -3.78 4.43 5.38
N VAL A 224 -4.29 5.58 5.77
CA VAL A 224 -4.29 6.80 4.97
C VAL A 224 -3.59 7.95 5.70
N ASN A 225 -3.26 9.01 4.99
CA ASN A 225 -2.50 10.15 5.51
C ASN A 225 -3.13 11.47 5.07
N SER A 226 -3.99 12.05 5.89
CA SER A 226 -4.50 13.39 5.63
C SER A 226 -3.52 14.47 6.14
N TYR A 227 -3.75 15.72 5.71
CA TYR A 227 -2.92 16.83 6.16
C TYR A 227 -3.44 17.40 7.48
N SER A 228 -2.51 17.65 8.40
CA SER A 228 -2.70 18.56 9.52
C SER A 228 -1.42 19.36 9.77
N ALA A 229 -1.51 20.51 10.43
CA ALA A 229 -0.35 21.30 10.78
C ALA A 229 0.66 20.52 11.66
N GLY A 230 0.17 19.59 12.50
CA GLY A 230 0.98 18.71 13.37
C GLY A 230 1.63 17.54 12.65
N THR A 231 1.25 17.27 11.40
CA THR A 231 1.74 16.13 10.59
C THR A 231 2.28 16.56 9.23
N ALA A 232 2.59 17.85 9.05
CA ALA A 232 3.14 18.36 7.78
C ALA A 232 4.47 17.65 7.40
N ASP A 233 5.25 17.21 8.37
CA ASP A 233 6.47 16.41 8.20
C ASP A 233 6.21 14.99 7.68
N MET A 234 4.98 14.48 7.84
CA MET A 234 4.53 13.19 7.29
C MET A 234 3.96 13.30 5.87
N VAL A 235 3.77 14.51 5.35
CA VAL A 235 3.32 14.71 3.97
C VAL A 235 4.52 14.72 3.03
N HIS A 236 4.42 14.01 1.90
CA HIS A 236 5.48 13.97 0.89
C HIS A 236 5.88 15.40 0.46
N PRO A 237 7.18 15.76 0.47
CA PRO A 237 7.62 17.15 0.22
C PRO A 237 7.15 17.72 -1.11
N GLY A 238 7.05 16.88 -2.16
CA GLY A 238 6.54 17.28 -3.47
C GLY A 238 5.07 17.70 -3.50
N ALA A 239 4.30 17.35 -2.47
CA ALA A 239 2.90 17.73 -2.34
C ALA A 239 2.71 19.09 -1.64
N LEU A 240 3.69 19.52 -0.84
CA LEU A 240 3.61 20.73 -0.07
C LEU A 240 3.73 21.98 -0.95
N GLY A 241 2.93 23.00 -0.68
CA GLY A 241 2.97 24.28 -1.40
C GLY A 241 2.40 24.25 -2.82
N THR A 242 1.85 23.12 -3.29
CA THR A 242 1.26 23.01 -4.64
C THR A 242 -0.11 23.70 -4.79
N GLY A 243 -0.76 24.03 -3.69
CA GLY A 243 -2.13 24.56 -3.68
C GLY A 243 -3.21 23.50 -3.93
N LYS A 244 -2.86 22.24 -4.13
CA LYS A 244 -3.79 21.10 -4.20
C LYS A 244 -4.30 20.75 -2.79
N ASN A 245 -5.52 20.26 -2.71
CA ASN A 245 -6.15 19.81 -1.47
C ASN A 245 -6.79 18.42 -1.69
N PRO A 246 -5.99 17.36 -1.85
CA PRO A 246 -6.49 16.02 -1.97
C PRO A 246 -7.12 15.52 -0.67
N HIS A 247 -7.85 14.42 -0.72
CA HIS A 247 -8.33 13.76 0.49
C HIS A 247 -7.17 13.19 1.32
N TYR A 248 -6.20 12.53 0.63
CA TYR A 248 -5.02 11.97 1.28
C TYR A 248 -3.75 12.25 0.51
N TYR A 249 -2.65 12.26 1.24
CA TYR A 249 -1.31 12.54 0.76
C TYR A 249 -0.43 11.29 0.87
N SER A 250 0.52 11.15 -0.03
CA SER A 250 1.62 10.18 0.11
C SER A 250 2.42 10.48 1.38
N VAL A 251 2.79 9.44 2.10
CA VAL A 251 3.58 9.59 3.32
C VAL A 251 5.02 9.95 2.96
N ASN A 252 5.59 10.85 3.74
CA ASN A 252 6.97 11.27 3.60
C ASN A 252 7.91 10.27 4.28
N VAL A 253 8.66 9.50 3.49
CA VAL A 253 9.80 8.70 3.95
C VAL A 253 11.12 9.18 3.33
N THR A 254 11.10 10.35 2.68
CA THR A 254 12.27 10.97 2.03
C THR A 254 13.00 11.93 2.94
N THR A 255 12.50 12.15 4.16
CA THR A 255 13.16 12.90 5.24
C THR A 255 13.19 12.06 6.52
N GLN A 256 14.20 12.26 7.36
CA GLN A 256 14.35 11.57 8.63
C GLN A 256 13.10 11.72 9.52
N ALA A 257 12.60 12.95 9.65
CA ALA A 257 11.46 13.23 10.54
C ALA A 257 10.18 12.49 10.09
N GLY A 258 9.90 12.47 8.78
CA GLY A 258 8.73 11.78 8.24
C GLY A 258 8.85 10.26 8.34
N GLU A 259 10.01 9.71 7.96
CA GLU A 259 10.27 8.26 8.04
C GLU A 259 10.16 7.73 9.47
N GLU A 260 10.89 8.34 10.43
CA GLU A 260 10.88 7.93 11.84
C GLU A 260 9.46 7.98 12.44
N LYS A 261 8.69 9.02 12.11
CA LYS A 261 7.32 9.21 12.60
C LYS A 261 6.37 8.16 12.02
N PHE A 262 6.49 7.87 10.72
CA PHE A 262 5.69 6.84 10.07
C PHE A 262 6.05 5.43 10.56
N ALA A 263 7.33 5.11 10.68
CA ALA A 263 7.80 3.84 11.23
C ALA A 263 7.28 3.62 12.65
N ALA A 264 7.36 4.63 13.50
CA ALA A 264 6.83 4.56 14.88
C ALA A 264 5.32 4.35 14.92
N PHE A 265 4.56 5.01 14.03
CA PHE A 265 3.12 4.84 13.92
C PHE A 265 2.74 3.42 13.49
N MET A 266 3.36 2.91 12.43
CA MET A 266 3.09 1.56 11.95
C MET A 266 3.51 0.48 12.95
N SER A 267 4.65 0.67 13.62
CA SER A 267 5.12 -0.17 14.71
C SER A 267 4.12 -0.15 15.89
N PHE A 268 3.61 1.01 16.27
CA PHE A 268 2.61 1.16 17.33
C PHE A 268 1.35 0.34 17.04
N LEU A 269 0.78 0.49 15.84
CA LEU A 269 -0.43 -0.25 15.46
C LEU A 269 -0.18 -1.76 15.44
N ALA A 270 0.90 -2.20 14.81
CA ALA A 270 1.20 -3.62 14.66
C ALA A 270 1.53 -4.29 16.01
N ASN A 271 2.25 -3.61 16.90
CA ASN A 271 2.53 -4.09 18.25
C ASN A 271 1.27 -4.14 19.13
N ARG A 272 0.40 -3.13 18.98
CA ARG A 272 -0.83 -3.02 19.78
C ARG A 272 -1.84 -4.11 19.46
N TYR A 273 -1.95 -4.50 18.17
CA TYR A 273 -2.96 -5.44 17.68
C TYR A 273 -2.35 -6.73 17.11
N ASN A 274 -1.32 -7.25 17.77
CA ASN A 274 -0.60 -8.47 17.36
C ASN A 274 -1.20 -9.77 17.91
N GLY A 275 -2.46 -9.76 18.36
CA GLY A 275 -3.13 -10.92 18.96
C GLY A 275 -3.06 -10.96 20.50
N GLY A 276 -2.57 -9.89 21.13
CA GLY A 276 -2.56 -9.71 22.57
C GLY A 276 -3.93 -9.28 23.14
N LYS A 277 -3.93 -8.66 24.32
CA LYS A 277 -5.16 -8.29 25.06
C LYS A 277 -6.06 -7.28 24.33
N LEU A 278 -5.51 -6.51 23.39
CA LEU A 278 -6.25 -5.46 22.68
C LEU A 278 -6.82 -5.94 21.34
N GLY A 279 -6.70 -7.22 21.05
CA GLY A 279 -7.21 -7.84 19.84
C GLY A 279 -6.16 -8.03 18.76
N SER A 280 -6.63 -8.33 17.55
CA SER A 280 -5.78 -8.70 16.42
C SER A 280 -6.18 -8.00 15.13
N VAL A 281 -5.17 -7.62 14.34
CA VAL A 281 -5.33 -7.12 12.97
C VAL A 281 -4.56 -8.05 12.04
N GLN A 282 -5.26 -8.64 11.09
CA GLN A 282 -4.73 -9.64 10.18
C GLN A 282 -4.22 -9.04 8.88
N SER A 283 -4.70 -7.86 8.51
CA SER A 283 -4.40 -7.25 7.21
C SER A 283 -4.22 -5.73 7.31
N TYR A 284 -3.24 -5.22 6.57
CA TYR A 284 -2.98 -3.80 6.43
C TYR A 284 -2.91 -3.43 4.94
N VAL A 285 -3.65 -2.41 4.54
CA VAL A 285 -3.60 -1.81 3.20
C VAL A 285 -2.90 -0.46 3.33
N ILE A 286 -1.79 -0.26 2.62
CA ILE A 286 -0.95 0.93 2.75
C ILE A 286 -1.30 1.94 1.66
N GLY A 287 -2.01 2.99 2.05
CA GLY A 287 -2.62 3.97 1.15
C GLY A 287 -3.98 3.51 0.64
N ASN A 288 -4.71 4.43 0.01
CA ASN A 288 -5.97 4.18 -0.68
C ASN A 288 -5.83 4.61 -2.13
N GLU A 289 -6.22 3.75 -3.10
CA GLU A 289 -6.25 4.07 -4.54
C GLU A 289 -5.03 4.89 -5.01
N VAL A 290 -3.82 4.42 -4.69
CA VAL A 290 -2.60 5.22 -4.82
C VAL A 290 -2.31 5.70 -6.24
N ASN A 291 -2.84 5.02 -7.25
CA ASN A 291 -2.74 5.44 -8.65
C ASN A 291 -3.65 6.64 -8.98
N SER A 292 -4.73 6.86 -8.24
CA SER A 292 -5.53 8.09 -8.25
C SER A 292 -4.88 9.17 -7.35
N SER A 293 -3.60 9.40 -7.59
CA SER A 293 -2.71 10.15 -6.71
C SER A 293 -3.20 11.56 -6.41
N ASP A 294 -3.76 12.28 -7.38
CA ASP A 294 -4.26 13.64 -7.19
C ASP A 294 -5.43 13.77 -6.18
N SER A 295 -6.06 12.65 -5.82
CA SER A 295 -7.17 12.63 -4.86
C SER A 295 -6.87 11.82 -3.60
N TRP A 296 -6.21 10.65 -3.73
CA TRP A 296 -6.15 9.66 -2.67
C TRP A 296 -4.75 9.33 -2.16
N HIS A 297 -3.68 9.81 -2.83
CA HIS A 297 -2.30 9.55 -2.40
C HIS A 297 -1.32 10.58 -2.99
N TYR A 298 -1.61 11.86 -2.83
CA TYR A 298 -0.93 12.92 -3.55
C TYR A 298 0.53 13.10 -3.09
N ALA A 299 1.46 12.93 -4.03
CA ALA A 299 2.91 13.09 -3.85
C ALA A 299 3.50 14.32 -4.58
N GLY A 300 2.64 15.12 -5.23
CA GLY A 300 3.04 16.15 -6.18
C GLY A 300 2.96 15.66 -7.63
N GLU A 301 3.29 16.53 -8.57
CA GLU A 301 3.32 16.22 -10.00
C GLU A 301 4.68 15.63 -10.37
N ILE A 302 4.85 14.32 -10.22
CA ILE A 302 6.08 13.59 -10.48
C ILE A 302 5.83 12.45 -11.49
N PRO A 303 6.85 12.00 -12.25
CA PRO A 303 6.73 10.84 -13.13
C PRO A 303 6.34 9.57 -12.38
N VAL A 304 5.60 8.67 -13.04
CA VAL A 304 5.10 7.42 -12.43
C VAL A 304 6.23 6.54 -11.88
N GLU A 305 7.39 6.55 -12.50
CA GLU A 305 8.56 5.78 -12.08
C GLU A 305 9.10 6.28 -10.73
N LEU A 306 9.15 7.60 -10.53
CA LEU A 306 9.55 8.20 -9.25
C LEU A 306 8.47 7.98 -8.19
N PHE A 307 7.20 8.15 -8.55
CA PHE A 307 6.07 7.87 -7.67
C PHE A 307 6.09 6.42 -7.15
N ALA A 308 6.25 5.46 -8.06
CA ALA A 308 6.29 4.04 -7.71
C ALA A 308 7.49 3.68 -6.83
N ALA A 309 8.66 4.30 -7.08
CA ALA A 309 9.86 4.10 -6.27
C ALA A 309 9.69 4.67 -4.85
N ASP A 310 9.13 5.88 -4.71
CA ASP A 310 8.87 6.50 -3.40
C ASP A 310 7.78 5.73 -2.64
N TYR A 311 6.73 5.29 -3.34
CA TYR A 311 5.69 4.45 -2.75
C TYR A 311 6.24 3.09 -2.29
N ALA A 312 7.15 2.48 -3.04
CA ALA A 312 7.81 1.23 -2.64
C ALA A 312 8.67 1.42 -1.37
N ARG A 313 9.36 2.56 -1.20
CA ARG A 313 10.08 2.91 0.05
C ARG A 313 9.11 3.06 1.22
N GLN A 314 8.02 3.79 1.03
CA GLN A 314 6.96 3.95 2.03
C GLN A 314 6.38 2.60 2.45
N PHE A 315 6.05 1.77 1.47
CA PHE A 315 5.53 0.42 1.70
C PHE A 315 6.53 -0.44 2.47
N ARG A 316 7.83 -0.37 2.13
CA ARG A 316 8.89 -1.13 2.80
C ARG A 316 9.02 -0.74 4.29
N VAL A 317 8.92 0.54 4.62
CA VAL A 317 8.90 0.99 6.02
C VAL A 317 7.69 0.41 6.76
N ALA A 318 6.49 0.52 6.18
CA ALA A 318 5.29 -0.05 6.76
C ALA A 318 5.39 -1.59 6.91
N TYR A 319 5.82 -2.28 5.85
CA TYR A 319 5.97 -3.73 5.84
C TYR A 319 6.93 -4.22 6.95
N ASN A 320 8.12 -3.61 7.05
CA ASN A 320 9.08 -4.01 8.05
C ASN A 320 8.58 -3.71 9.47
N ALA A 321 7.92 -2.57 9.70
CA ALA A 321 7.30 -2.24 10.97
C ALA A 321 6.21 -3.24 11.37
N ILE A 322 5.30 -3.59 10.43
CA ILE A 322 4.22 -4.54 10.68
C ILE A 322 4.80 -5.94 10.97
N LYS A 323 5.66 -6.42 10.08
CA LYS A 323 6.18 -7.79 10.16
C LYS A 323 7.09 -8.00 11.36
N SER A 324 7.81 -6.98 11.85
CA SER A 324 8.62 -7.07 13.06
C SER A 324 7.82 -7.21 14.36
N HIS A 325 6.50 -6.96 14.33
CA HIS A 325 5.61 -7.14 15.49
C HIS A 325 4.57 -8.25 15.28
N ASN A 326 4.13 -8.47 14.05
CA ASN A 326 3.08 -9.42 13.68
C ASN A 326 3.51 -10.21 12.43
N SER A 327 4.15 -11.36 12.65
CA SER A 327 4.79 -12.16 11.60
C SER A 327 3.79 -12.67 10.55
N ALA A 328 2.54 -12.93 10.92
CA ALA A 328 1.52 -13.50 10.03
C ALA A 328 0.67 -12.44 9.30
N ALA A 329 0.73 -11.16 9.69
CA ALA A 329 -0.10 -10.12 9.07
C ALA A 329 0.19 -9.98 7.57
N ASN A 330 -0.89 -9.83 6.79
CA ASN A 330 -0.82 -9.53 5.36
C ASN A 330 -0.68 -8.01 5.15
N VAL A 331 0.13 -7.61 4.17
CA VAL A 331 0.36 -6.19 3.83
C VAL A 331 0.15 -6.00 2.34
N TYR A 332 -0.74 -5.06 1.99
CA TYR A 332 -1.22 -4.83 0.63
C TYR A 332 -0.91 -3.43 0.12
N ILE A 333 -0.58 -3.30 -1.17
CA ILE A 333 -0.75 -2.04 -1.91
C ILE A 333 -2.20 -1.90 -2.34
N CYS A 334 -2.65 -0.69 -2.74
CA CYS A 334 -4.03 -0.47 -3.18
C CYS A 334 -4.11 0.37 -4.45
N THR A 335 -4.85 -0.13 -5.47
CA THR A 335 -5.18 0.62 -6.69
C THR A 335 -6.68 0.68 -6.91
N ASP A 336 -7.15 1.68 -7.66
CA ASP A 336 -8.55 1.77 -8.12
C ASP A 336 -8.81 0.93 -9.39
N GLN A 337 -9.98 1.12 -10.00
CA GLN A 337 -10.40 0.41 -11.23
C GLN A 337 -9.63 0.84 -12.50
N ARG A 338 -8.89 1.94 -12.50
CA ARG A 338 -8.14 2.45 -13.66
C ARG A 338 -6.92 1.58 -13.94
N TRP A 339 -7.02 0.66 -14.90
CA TRP A 339 -5.91 -0.24 -15.24
C TRP A 339 -4.90 0.42 -16.18
N LEU A 340 -5.32 0.73 -17.43
CA LEU A 340 -4.51 1.53 -18.35
C LEU A 340 -5.03 2.96 -18.49
N HIS A 341 -6.21 3.25 -17.95
CA HIS A 341 -6.77 4.59 -18.02
C HIS A 341 -6.00 5.54 -17.12
N ASN A 342 -5.80 6.75 -17.61
CA ASN A 342 -5.23 7.85 -16.86
C ASN A 342 -6.07 9.10 -17.13
N ASP A 343 -6.61 9.69 -16.09
CA ASP A 343 -7.40 10.93 -16.17
C ASP A 343 -6.54 12.18 -16.39
N GLY A 344 -5.20 12.03 -16.40
CA GLY A 344 -4.25 13.13 -16.49
C GLY A 344 -3.85 13.68 -15.12
N GLY A 345 -3.19 14.84 -15.11
CA GLY A 345 -2.66 15.43 -13.88
C GLY A 345 -1.59 14.54 -13.24
N SER A 346 -1.66 14.38 -11.92
CA SER A 346 -0.78 13.52 -11.12
C SER A 346 -1.38 12.14 -10.84
N SER A 347 -2.44 11.72 -11.56
CA SER A 347 -2.98 10.36 -11.51
C SER A 347 -2.32 9.47 -12.56
N TYR A 348 -2.32 8.17 -12.33
CA TYR A 348 -1.63 7.17 -13.15
C TYR A 348 -2.56 5.99 -13.46
N GLY A 349 -2.24 5.21 -14.50
CA GLY A 349 -2.84 3.88 -14.67
C GLY A 349 -2.33 2.93 -13.59
N GLY A 350 -3.24 2.16 -12.98
CA GLY A 350 -2.90 1.23 -11.88
C GLY A 350 -1.84 0.21 -12.28
N LYS A 351 -1.90 -0.29 -13.53
CA LYS A 351 -0.88 -1.20 -14.04
C LYS A 351 0.53 -0.59 -14.01
N ALA A 352 0.69 0.68 -14.41
CA ALA A 352 2.01 1.34 -14.41
C ALA A 352 2.56 1.49 -12.98
N VAL A 353 1.70 1.81 -12.01
CA VAL A 353 2.10 1.88 -10.59
C VAL A 353 2.50 0.50 -10.08
N ILE A 354 1.71 -0.55 -10.36
CA ILE A 354 2.01 -1.93 -9.95
C ILE A 354 3.33 -2.39 -10.54
N ASP A 355 3.57 -2.15 -11.84
CA ASP A 355 4.80 -2.55 -12.52
C ASP A 355 6.03 -1.85 -11.94
N GLY A 356 5.97 -0.54 -11.75
CA GLY A 356 7.05 0.25 -11.16
C GLY A 356 7.33 -0.12 -9.71
N PHE A 357 6.27 -0.30 -8.91
CA PHE A 357 6.37 -0.76 -7.52
C PHE A 357 7.04 -2.15 -7.45
N ASN A 358 6.57 -3.11 -8.25
CA ASN A 358 7.14 -4.45 -8.26
C ASN A 358 8.61 -4.46 -8.71
N ALA A 359 8.95 -3.66 -9.73
CA ALA A 359 10.34 -3.53 -10.19
C ALA A 359 11.26 -3.02 -9.06
N GLU A 360 10.81 -2.02 -8.29
CA GLU A 360 11.57 -1.49 -7.16
C GLU A 360 11.68 -2.50 -5.99
N ILE A 361 10.61 -3.24 -5.70
CA ILE A 361 10.66 -4.32 -4.71
C ILE A 361 11.63 -5.43 -5.13
N LEU A 362 11.63 -5.84 -6.40
CA LEU A 362 12.56 -6.84 -6.91
C LEU A 362 14.02 -6.34 -6.87
N ARG A 363 14.24 -5.07 -7.22
CA ARG A 363 15.57 -4.44 -7.20
C ARG A 363 16.17 -4.39 -5.79
N THR A 364 15.33 -4.16 -4.77
CA THR A 364 15.75 -3.94 -3.38
C THR A 364 15.49 -5.14 -2.45
N GLY A 365 15.05 -6.26 -3.00
CA GLY A 365 14.79 -7.51 -2.30
C GLY A 365 13.31 -7.88 -2.26
N ASN A 366 12.95 -9.01 -2.88
CA ASN A 366 11.57 -9.48 -2.98
C ASN A 366 11.02 -9.84 -1.59
N ILE A 367 9.81 -9.34 -1.27
CA ILE A 367 9.06 -9.65 -0.04
C ILE A 367 7.66 -10.11 -0.38
N ASN A 368 6.95 -10.70 0.58
CA ASN A 368 5.59 -11.20 0.39
C ASN A 368 4.55 -10.09 0.59
N TRP A 369 4.44 -9.17 -0.39
CA TRP A 369 3.38 -8.16 -0.46
C TRP A 369 2.16 -8.70 -1.21
N GLY A 370 0.98 -8.14 -0.96
CA GLY A 370 -0.24 -8.44 -1.68
C GLY A 370 -0.81 -7.23 -2.43
N LEU A 371 -1.77 -7.48 -3.32
CA LEU A 371 -2.53 -6.44 -4.02
C LEU A 371 -3.93 -6.31 -3.44
N SER A 372 -4.34 -5.09 -3.13
CA SER A 372 -5.73 -4.68 -3.04
C SER A 372 -6.11 -3.86 -4.27
N PHE A 373 -7.32 -4.03 -4.79
CA PHE A 373 -7.85 -3.21 -5.87
C PHE A 373 -9.36 -3.02 -5.73
N HIS A 374 -9.90 -1.97 -6.36
CA HIS A 374 -11.31 -1.58 -6.27
C HIS A 374 -12.00 -1.69 -7.63
N PRO A 375 -12.58 -2.84 -8.01
CA PRO A 375 -13.20 -3.05 -9.33
C PRO A 375 -14.63 -2.48 -9.38
N TYR A 376 -14.80 -1.19 -9.16
CA TYR A 376 -16.10 -0.55 -9.23
C TYR A 376 -16.72 -0.58 -10.65
N ALA A 377 -18.01 -0.39 -10.72
CA ALA A 377 -18.71 -0.17 -11.99
C ALA A 377 -18.24 1.13 -12.68
N VAL A 378 -18.43 1.22 -14.00
CA VAL A 378 -18.03 2.39 -14.79
C VAL A 378 -19.24 2.95 -15.55
N PRO A 379 -19.68 4.18 -15.21
CA PRO A 379 -19.31 4.99 -14.04
C PRO A 379 -19.77 4.38 -12.71
N LEU A 380 -19.27 4.86 -11.58
CA LEU A 380 -19.64 4.38 -10.23
C LEU A 380 -21.15 4.33 -9.99
N THR A 381 -21.90 5.24 -10.59
CA THR A 381 -23.35 5.34 -10.49
C THR A 381 -24.12 4.36 -11.39
N HIS A 382 -23.43 3.45 -12.12
CA HIS A 382 -24.07 2.48 -13.01
C HIS A 382 -23.97 1.06 -12.44
N SER A 383 -24.82 0.74 -11.47
CA SER A 383 -24.75 -0.53 -10.73
C SER A 383 -24.98 -1.78 -11.60
N SER A 384 -25.65 -1.65 -12.75
CA SER A 384 -25.80 -2.71 -13.74
C SER A 384 -24.49 -2.94 -14.53
N PHE A 385 -23.39 -3.22 -13.84
CA PHE A 385 -22.04 -3.34 -14.41
C PHE A 385 -21.91 -4.37 -15.54
N TRP A 386 -22.90 -5.25 -15.73
CA TRP A 386 -23.01 -6.22 -16.84
C TRP A 386 -23.52 -5.59 -18.14
N THR A 387 -23.90 -4.33 -18.11
CA THR A 387 -24.27 -3.53 -19.28
C THR A 387 -23.36 -2.34 -19.44
N THR A 388 -23.35 -1.77 -20.65
CA THR A 388 -22.61 -0.52 -20.87
C THR A 388 -23.49 0.67 -20.51
N ALA A 389 -22.99 1.56 -19.68
CA ALA A 389 -23.72 2.77 -19.30
C ALA A 389 -24.01 3.67 -20.52
N PRO A 390 -25.15 4.38 -20.55
CA PRO A 390 -25.46 5.33 -21.61
C PRO A 390 -24.33 6.34 -21.82
N GLY A 391 -23.91 6.53 -23.07
CA GLY A 391 -22.81 7.43 -23.43
C GLY A 391 -21.40 6.82 -23.32
N TYR A 392 -21.23 5.67 -22.70
CA TYR A 392 -19.91 5.05 -22.47
C TYR A 392 -19.50 4.04 -23.55
N GLY A 393 -20.41 3.59 -24.42
CA GLY A 393 -20.12 2.55 -25.42
C GLY A 393 -18.99 2.87 -26.39
N ALA A 394 -18.89 4.12 -26.83
CA ALA A 394 -17.81 4.55 -27.73
C ALA A 394 -16.43 4.58 -27.06
N LEU A 395 -16.35 4.63 -25.74
CA LEU A 395 -15.10 4.75 -25.00
C LEU A 395 -14.34 3.42 -24.89
N ARG A 396 -15.05 2.29 -25.04
CA ARG A 396 -14.47 0.93 -24.91
C ARG A 396 -13.56 0.80 -23.69
N LEU A 397 -14.13 1.05 -22.52
CA LEU A 397 -13.34 1.14 -21.27
C LEU A 397 -13.04 -0.23 -20.67
N VAL A 398 -13.90 -1.23 -20.92
CA VAL A 398 -13.84 -2.56 -20.30
C VAL A 398 -13.74 -3.62 -21.37
N ASP A 399 -12.71 -4.45 -21.32
CA ASP A 399 -12.56 -5.69 -22.08
C ASP A 399 -11.83 -6.75 -21.23
N ASN A 400 -11.75 -8.00 -21.71
CA ASN A 400 -11.12 -9.11 -21.00
C ASN A 400 -9.66 -9.33 -21.37
N THR A 401 -8.93 -8.27 -21.76
CA THR A 401 -7.52 -8.36 -22.09
C THR A 401 -6.68 -7.49 -21.15
N VAL A 402 -5.38 -7.73 -21.11
CA VAL A 402 -4.43 -6.90 -20.35
C VAL A 402 -4.41 -5.45 -20.83
N ASN A 403 -4.96 -5.17 -22.02
CA ASN A 403 -5.05 -3.83 -22.61
C ASN A 403 -6.36 -3.10 -22.22
N THR A 404 -7.19 -3.70 -21.38
CA THR A 404 -8.38 -3.01 -20.85
C THR A 404 -8.01 -1.68 -20.20
N LYS A 405 -8.88 -0.69 -20.30
CA LYS A 405 -8.68 0.61 -19.64
C LYS A 405 -9.09 0.58 -18.16
N MET A 406 -10.17 -0.15 -17.87
CA MET A 406 -10.77 -0.20 -16.53
C MET A 406 -11.00 -1.65 -16.10
N ILE A 407 -10.88 -1.91 -14.80
CA ILE A 407 -11.24 -3.17 -14.15
C ILE A 407 -12.59 -3.00 -13.45
N THR A 408 -13.52 -3.90 -13.76
CA THR A 408 -14.84 -3.99 -13.13
C THR A 408 -15.07 -5.43 -12.65
N PRO A 409 -16.16 -5.75 -11.98
CA PRO A 409 -16.41 -7.15 -11.59
C PRO A 409 -16.44 -8.13 -12.79
N LEU A 410 -16.75 -7.65 -14.01
CA LEU A 410 -16.77 -8.53 -15.20
C LEU A 410 -15.41 -9.01 -15.66
N ASN A 411 -14.38 -8.22 -15.48
CA ASN A 411 -13.05 -8.51 -16.01
C ASN A 411 -11.94 -8.49 -14.96
N MET A 412 -12.28 -8.69 -13.67
CA MET A 412 -11.29 -8.75 -12.59
C MET A 412 -10.28 -9.90 -12.74
N ASN A 413 -10.61 -10.92 -13.54
CA ASN A 413 -9.67 -11.98 -13.92
C ASN A 413 -8.44 -11.43 -14.65
N VAL A 414 -8.54 -10.31 -15.37
CA VAL A 414 -7.39 -9.66 -16.02
C VAL A 414 -6.29 -9.37 -14.98
N VAL A 415 -6.66 -8.88 -13.80
CA VAL A 415 -5.71 -8.61 -12.70
C VAL A 415 -5.13 -9.91 -12.15
N THR A 416 -5.97 -10.90 -11.86
CA THR A 416 -5.49 -12.16 -11.28
C THR A 416 -4.65 -12.97 -12.26
N ASP A 417 -4.94 -12.93 -13.55
CA ASP A 417 -4.11 -13.57 -14.59
C ASP A 417 -2.77 -12.85 -14.74
N TYR A 418 -2.77 -11.50 -14.65
CA TYR A 418 -1.57 -10.69 -14.70
C TYR A 418 -0.59 -11.05 -13.57
N PHE A 419 -1.10 -11.31 -12.36
CA PHE A 419 -0.31 -11.65 -11.18
C PHE A 419 0.22 -13.10 -11.18
N GLN A 420 -0.16 -13.94 -12.12
CA GLN A 420 0.42 -15.28 -12.31
C GLN A 420 1.73 -15.27 -13.10
N GLN A 421 2.13 -14.13 -13.65
CA GLN A 421 3.39 -14.01 -14.37
C GLN A 421 4.59 -14.15 -13.40
N PRO A 422 5.71 -14.78 -13.84
CA PRO A 422 6.85 -15.10 -12.97
C PRO A 422 7.40 -13.91 -12.16
N GLN A 423 7.42 -12.71 -12.74
CA GLN A 423 7.93 -11.50 -12.06
C GLN A 423 7.04 -11.00 -10.91
N PHE A 424 5.77 -11.43 -10.86
CA PHE A 424 4.84 -11.04 -9.78
C PHE A 424 4.74 -12.10 -8.68
N LEU A 425 5.37 -13.26 -8.81
CA LEU A 425 5.27 -14.28 -7.77
C LEU A 425 5.91 -13.82 -6.45
N ALA A 426 5.33 -14.27 -5.35
CA ALA A 426 5.89 -14.10 -4.03
C ALA A 426 7.27 -14.80 -3.90
N PRO A 427 8.08 -14.48 -2.89
CA PRO A 427 9.37 -15.17 -2.68
C PRO A 427 9.27 -16.70 -2.60
N THR A 428 8.10 -17.21 -2.22
CA THR A 428 7.78 -18.64 -2.17
C THR A 428 7.48 -19.28 -3.54
N GLY A 429 7.42 -18.50 -4.62
CA GLY A 429 7.00 -18.93 -5.95
C GLY A 429 5.49 -19.07 -6.14
N THR A 430 4.68 -18.65 -5.16
CA THR A 430 3.22 -18.67 -5.24
C THR A 430 2.66 -17.34 -5.76
N VAL A 431 1.45 -17.36 -6.32
CA VAL A 431 0.73 -16.14 -6.66
C VAL A 431 0.48 -15.35 -5.36
N ARG A 432 0.72 -14.03 -5.40
CA ARG A 432 0.51 -13.14 -4.26
C ARG A 432 -0.95 -13.10 -3.84
N ASN A 433 -1.22 -12.81 -2.57
CA ASN A 433 -2.58 -12.56 -2.10
C ASN A 433 -3.17 -11.34 -2.82
N ILE A 434 -4.35 -11.54 -3.40
CA ILE A 434 -5.13 -10.48 -4.08
C ILE A 434 -6.45 -10.34 -3.34
N VAL A 435 -6.81 -9.09 -3.00
CA VAL A 435 -8.01 -8.76 -2.26
C VAL A 435 -8.74 -7.58 -2.90
N ILE A 436 -10.00 -7.44 -2.60
CA ILE A 436 -10.83 -6.30 -2.98
C ILE A 436 -11.19 -5.58 -1.68
N SER A 437 -10.53 -4.44 -1.37
CA SER A 437 -10.80 -3.70 -0.14
C SER A 437 -11.95 -2.70 -0.26
N GLU A 438 -12.47 -2.50 -1.47
CA GLU A 438 -13.71 -1.75 -1.71
C GLU A 438 -14.42 -2.25 -2.96
N LEU A 439 -15.73 -2.51 -2.82
CA LEU A 439 -16.66 -2.77 -3.91
C LEU A 439 -18.07 -2.42 -3.43
N GLY A 440 -18.76 -1.56 -4.12
CA GLY A 440 -20.13 -1.17 -3.79
C GLY A 440 -20.95 -0.85 -5.02
N PHE A 441 -22.26 -0.89 -4.86
CA PHE A 441 -23.23 -0.61 -5.92
C PHE A 441 -24.30 0.33 -5.39
N SER A 442 -24.57 1.42 -6.13
CA SER A 442 -25.57 2.39 -5.71
C SER A 442 -26.99 1.89 -6.02
N SER A 443 -27.90 2.08 -5.06
CA SER A 443 -29.35 1.94 -5.29
C SER A 443 -29.97 3.19 -5.92
N MET A 444 -29.15 4.21 -6.22
CA MET A 444 -29.56 5.48 -6.84
C MET A 444 -28.87 5.66 -8.19
N GLY A 445 -29.39 6.62 -8.97
CA GLY A 445 -28.85 6.94 -10.28
C GLY A 445 -29.76 6.45 -11.42
N ALA A 446 -29.44 6.82 -12.65
CA ALA A 446 -30.25 6.49 -13.81
C ALA A 446 -30.29 4.96 -14.04
N GLY A 447 -31.48 4.36 -13.94
CA GLY A 447 -31.67 2.92 -14.10
C GLY A 447 -31.33 2.05 -12.90
N ASN A 448 -30.94 2.65 -11.77
CA ASN A 448 -30.71 1.94 -10.52
C ASN A 448 -31.95 1.95 -9.63
N ASP A 449 -32.10 0.89 -8.87
CA ASP A 449 -32.99 0.77 -7.71
C ASP A 449 -32.39 -0.24 -6.72
N GLU A 450 -33.08 -0.49 -5.61
CA GLU A 450 -32.61 -1.43 -4.59
C GLU A 450 -32.52 -2.88 -5.09
N ASN A 451 -33.32 -3.29 -6.10
CA ASN A 451 -33.23 -4.63 -6.68
C ASN A 451 -32.05 -4.75 -7.64
N ILE A 452 -31.74 -3.69 -8.38
CA ILE A 452 -30.51 -3.62 -9.20
C ILE A 452 -29.27 -3.69 -8.32
N GLN A 453 -29.24 -2.96 -7.19
CA GLN A 453 -28.17 -3.07 -6.20
C GLN A 453 -28.04 -4.51 -5.69
N ALA A 454 -29.14 -5.15 -5.31
CA ALA A 454 -29.17 -6.52 -4.83
C ALA A 454 -28.67 -7.53 -5.89
N ALA A 455 -29.08 -7.36 -7.14
CA ALA A 455 -28.62 -8.19 -8.27
C ALA A 455 -27.13 -7.99 -8.55
N ALA A 456 -26.63 -6.77 -8.45
CA ALA A 456 -25.21 -6.45 -8.63
C ALA A 456 -24.35 -7.11 -7.54
N ILE A 457 -24.81 -7.10 -6.29
CA ILE A 457 -24.16 -7.80 -5.19
C ILE A 457 -24.13 -9.31 -5.45
N ALA A 458 -25.26 -9.92 -5.78
CA ALA A 458 -25.34 -11.35 -6.05
C ALA A 458 -24.40 -11.77 -7.18
N TYR A 459 -24.42 -11.05 -8.30
CA TYR A 459 -23.60 -11.39 -9.47
C TYR A 459 -22.10 -11.17 -9.21
N SER A 460 -21.72 -10.03 -8.67
CA SER A 460 -20.30 -9.74 -8.39
C SER A 460 -19.69 -10.73 -7.39
N TYR A 461 -20.43 -11.11 -6.34
CA TYR A 461 -19.92 -12.08 -5.38
C TYR A 461 -19.73 -13.47 -6.00
N LYS A 462 -20.64 -13.93 -6.88
CA LYS A 462 -20.45 -15.19 -7.59
C LYS A 462 -19.22 -15.18 -8.49
N LEU A 463 -18.93 -14.07 -9.17
CA LEU A 463 -17.69 -13.89 -9.93
C LEU A 463 -16.44 -13.94 -9.01
N ILE A 464 -16.49 -13.29 -7.85
CA ILE A 464 -15.43 -13.31 -6.84
C ILE A 464 -15.24 -14.71 -6.25
N ALA A 465 -16.33 -15.40 -5.92
CA ALA A 465 -16.29 -16.75 -5.37
C ALA A 465 -15.66 -17.75 -6.36
N ALA A 466 -15.96 -17.60 -7.65
CA ALA A 466 -15.41 -18.42 -8.72
C ALA A 466 -13.91 -18.16 -8.99
N ASN A 467 -13.35 -17.01 -8.60
CA ASN A 467 -11.95 -16.68 -8.82
C ASN A 467 -11.07 -17.18 -7.64
N PRO A 468 -10.18 -18.19 -7.84
CA PRO A 468 -9.43 -18.80 -6.74
C PRO A 468 -8.34 -17.90 -6.14
N TYR A 469 -7.95 -16.84 -6.86
CA TYR A 469 -6.86 -15.94 -6.46
C TYR A 469 -7.34 -14.77 -5.60
N ILE A 470 -8.63 -14.39 -5.66
CA ILE A 470 -9.20 -13.36 -4.80
C ILE A 470 -9.50 -13.99 -3.44
N LYS A 471 -8.90 -13.44 -2.37
CA LYS A 471 -8.98 -13.99 -1.00
C LYS A 471 -10.02 -13.29 -0.12
N MET A 472 -10.34 -12.03 -0.41
CA MET A 472 -11.24 -11.21 0.39
C MET A 472 -11.94 -10.19 -0.49
N VAL A 473 -13.20 -9.87 -0.17
CA VAL A 473 -13.89 -8.68 -0.65
C VAL A 473 -14.49 -7.93 0.53
N LEU A 474 -14.22 -6.64 0.66
CA LEU A 474 -14.92 -5.74 1.56
C LEU A 474 -16.00 -5.00 0.77
N TYR A 475 -17.26 -5.31 1.04
CA TYR A 475 -18.37 -4.54 0.46
C TYR A 475 -18.41 -3.14 1.09
N SER A 476 -18.49 -2.12 0.27
CA SER A 476 -18.52 -0.71 0.68
C SER A 476 -19.89 -0.10 0.37
N ALA A 477 -20.77 0.11 1.38
CA ALA A 477 -20.48 0.03 2.80
C ALA A 477 -21.67 -0.59 3.59
N MET A 478 -21.52 -0.63 4.92
CA MET A 478 -22.61 -1.07 5.82
C MET A 478 -23.83 -0.16 5.74
N LEU A 479 -23.63 1.15 5.72
CA LEU A 479 -24.65 2.20 5.83
C LEU A 479 -24.50 3.20 4.69
N ASP A 480 -25.62 3.67 4.12
CA ASP A 480 -25.60 4.79 3.19
C ASP A 480 -25.01 6.04 3.83
N ASN A 481 -23.88 6.50 3.29
CA ASN A 481 -23.23 7.74 3.72
C ASN A 481 -24.00 8.94 3.17
N PRO A 482 -24.53 9.85 4.02
CA PRO A 482 -25.32 10.98 3.54
C PRO A 482 -24.58 11.91 2.55
N VAL A 483 -23.26 12.02 2.65
CA VAL A 483 -22.42 12.81 1.72
C VAL A 483 -22.35 12.14 0.35
N GLU A 484 -22.12 10.82 0.31
CA GLU A 484 -22.06 10.05 -0.93
C GLU A 484 -23.43 9.95 -1.61
N VAL A 485 -24.51 9.84 -0.82
CA VAL A 485 -25.90 9.87 -1.33
C VAL A 485 -26.19 11.14 -2.13
N GLN A 486 -25.66 12.31 -1.68
CA GLN A 486 -25.79 13.55 -2.44
C GLN A 486 -25.07 13.51 -3.81
N GLN A 487 -24.11 12.60 -3.96
CA GLN A 487 -23.38 12.36 -5.21
C GLN A 487 -23.99 11.21 -6.04
N GLY A 488 -25.13 10.66 -5.61
CA GLY A 488 -25.79 9.53 -6.27
C GLY A 488 -25.25 8.15 -5.88
N LEU A 489 -24.50 8.06 -4.78
CA LEU A 489 -23.85 6.82 -4.32
C LEU A 489 -24.50 6.32 -3.01
N ALA A 490 -25.64 5.66 -3.11
CA ALA A 490 -26.31 4.98 -2.00
C ALA A 490 -25.89 3.49 -1.96
N ASN A 491 -24.63 3.25 -1.60
CA ASN A 491 -24.00 1.94 -1.66
C ASN A 491 -24.30 1.05 -0.45
N GLY A 492 -24.82 1.60 0.67
CA GLY A 492 -25.04 0.88 1.91
C GLY A 492 -25.96 -0.34 1.76
N LEU A 493 -25.71 -1.36 2.58
CA LEU A 493 -26.67 -2.46 2.80
C LEU A 493 -27.88 -1.97 3.60
N LEU A 494 -27.64 -1.00 4.49
CA LEU A 494 -28.65 -0.26 5.23
C LEU A 494 -28.80 1.14 4.61
N ASN A 495 -30.01 1.71 4.63
CA ASN A 495 -30.20 3.10 4.26
C ASN A 495 -29.63 4.05 5.35
N SER A 496 -29.59 5.36 5.10
CA SER A 496 -29.05 6.34 6.05
C SER A 496 -29.76 6.39 7.41
N ALA A 497 -30.97 5.82 7.52
CA ALA A 497 -31.70 5.67 8.79
C ALA A 497 -31.41 4.35 9.52
N GLY A 498 -30.56 3.49 8.95
CA GLY A 498 -30.20 2.18 9.51
C GLY A 498 -31.19 1.06 9.18
N ALA A 499 -32.19 1.29 8.29
CA ALA A 499 -33.11 0.25 7.86
C ALA A 499 -32.48 -0.62 6.76
N PRO A 500 -32.64 -1.96 6.80
CA PRO A 500 -32.07 -2.85 5.80
C PRO A 500 -32.76 -2.69 4.44
N LYS A 501 -31.95 -2.63 3.39
CA LYS A 501 -32.40 -2.71 1.99
C LYS A 501 -32.45 -4.17 1.52
N PRO A 502 -33.07 -4.52 0.37
CA PRO A 502 -32.96 -5.86 -0.24
C PRO A 502 -31.50 -6.35 -0.35
N ALA A 503 -30.56 -5.43 -0.59
CA ALA A 503 -29.11 -5.65 -0.60
C ALA A 503 -28.58 -6.33 0.68
N TYR A 504 -29.12 -5.99 1.85
CA TYR A 504 -28.75 -6.59 3.13
C TYR A 504 -29.02 -8.11 3.13
N TYR A 505 -30.22 -8.51 2.78
CA TYR A 505 -30.64 -9.91 2.77
C TYR A 505 -29.92 -10.73 1.69
N VAL A 506 -29.65 -10.10 0.55
CA VAL A 506 -28.82 -10.73 -0.50
C VAL A 506 -27.40 -10.93 0.02
N TYR A 507 -26.79 -9.93 0.62
CA TYR A 507 -25.43 -10.05 1.13
C TYR A 507 -25.33 -11.06 2.27
N GLN A 508 -26.35 -11.15 3.11
CA GLN A 508 -26.46 -12.17 4.17
C GLN A 508 -26.41 -13.59 3.58
N ALA A 509 -27.07 -13.83 2.43
CA ALA A 509 -27.26 -15.14 1.83
C ALA A 509 -26.24 -15.50 0.71
N VAL A 510 -25.45 -14.54 0.24
CA VAL A 510 -24.71 -14.59 -1.03
C VAL A 510 -23.69 -15.75 -1.16
N ASP A 511 -23.19 -16.25 -0.04
CA ASP A 511 -22.21 -17.34 0.05
C ASP A 511 -22.85 -18.73 0.27
N ARG A 512 -24.16 -18.82 0.48
CA ARG A 512 -24.87 -20.05 0.82
C ARG A 512 -26.10 -20.36 -0.01
N ASP A 513 -26.72 -19.33 -0.61
CA ASP A 513 -27.93 -19.48 -1.42
C ASP A 513 -27.65 -19.24 -2.91
N SER A 514 -28.41 -19.89 -3.76
CA SER A 514 -28.28 -19.71 -5.22
C SER A 514 -28.63 -18.30 -5.67
N LEU A 515 -29.58 -17.64 -5.01
CA LEU A 515 -30.09 -16.30 -5.36
C LEU A 515 -30.53 -16.18 -6.83
N ASN A 516 -31.01 -17.28 -7.44
CA ASN A 516 -31.41 -17.33 -8.84
C ASN A 516 -32.52 -16.32 -9.21
N GLN A 517 -33.32 -15.83 -8.23
CA GLN A 517 -34.30 -14.78 -8.45
C GLN A 517 -33.68 -13.46 -8.95
N TYR A 518 -32.37 -13.25 -8.78
CA TYR A 518 -31.65 -12.08 -9.28
C TYR A 518 -30.97 -12.33 -10.64
N ALA A 519 -30.86 -13.57 -11.11
CA ALA A 519 -30.26 -13.90 -12.40
C ALA A 519 -30.99 -13.28 -13.61
N PRO A 520 -32.35 -13.12 -13.62
CA PRO A 520 -33.05 -12.45 -14.69
C PRO A 520 -32.65 -11.00 -14.95
N PHE A 521 -32.13 -10.28 -13.93
CA PHE A 521 -31.61 -8.91 -14.09
C PHE A 521 -30.40 -8.86 -15.03
N VAL A 522 -29.64 -9.95 -15.13
CA VAL A 522 -28.44 -10.04 -16.00
C VAL A 522 -28.77 -10.82 -17.31
N GLY A 523 -30.02 -11.11 -17.56
CA GLY A 523 -30.47 -11.74 -18.82
C GLY A 523 -30.40 -13.27 -18.87
N VAL A 524 -30.26 -13.95 -17.71
CA VAL A 524 -30.25 -15.42 -17.62
C VAL A 524 -31.29 -15.89 -16.60
N SER A 525 -31.71 -17.15 -16.68
CA SER A 525 -32.68 -17.70 -15.72
C SER A 525 -32.01 -18.20 -14.43
N THR A 526 -30.76 -18.64 -14.52
CA THR A 526 -29.96 -19.12 -13.40
C THR A 526 -28.50 -18.76 -13.63
N TRP A 527 -27.73 -18.62 -12.55
CA TRP A 527 -26.29 -18.31 -12.61
C TRP A 527 -25.47 -19.39 -13.32
N SER A 528 -25.91 -20.64 -13.27
CA SER A 528 -25.27 -21.76 -13.96
C SER A 528 -25.17 -21.58 -15.48
N GLN A 529 -26.05 -20.79 -16.09
CA GLN A 529 -25.96 -20.44 -17.52
C GLN A 529 -24.74 -19.55 -17.84
N LEU A 530 -24.18 -18.90 -16.83
CA LEU A 530 -22.93 -18.12 -16.91
C LEU A 530 -21.71 -18.92 -16.36
N GLY A 531 -21.90 -20.22 -16.09
CA GLY A 531 -20.85 -21.05 -15.45
C GLY A 531 -20.62 -20.75 -13.97
N LEU A 532 -21.52 -20.04 -13.29
CA LEU A 532 -21.44 -19.67 -11.89
C LEU A 532 -22.37 -20.55 -11.04
N GLN A 533 -21.95 -20.87 -9.81
CA GLN A 533 -22.70 -21.70 -8.85
C GLN A 533 -23.22 -20.90 -7.67
#